data_300a7bf4e74155d31d2a3bb01a75ebdb
#
_entry.id   300a7bf4e74155d31d2a3bb01a75ebdb
#
_cell.length_a   1.000
_cell.length_b   1.000
_cell.length_c   1.000
_cell.angle_alpha   90.00
_cell.angle_beta   90.00
_cell.angle_gamma   90.00
#
_symmetry.space_group_name_H-M   'P 1'
#
loop_
_entity.id
_entity.type
_entity.pdbx_description
1 polymer ?
#
loop_
_entity_poly.entity_id
_entity_poly.type
_entity_poly.pdbx_seq_one_letter_code
_entity_poly.pdbx_strand_id
1 'polypeptide(L)'
;MELTPNELYHTVSEDYLSGLDADCPPPFFTVERELLAATNNAIEEWNLGPRDPSAPVGAPKKEAYPEQKPPSERLSKLKTLLPLQVALAIKYVHHAKLICLSDREEDGNYEIGVYQTEGRLAGCYDIRRDNLRALIRRYNVTITKRGIDEVVTILRTECPRVMRCQDADLVPVKNGVYDYGSKLLLGFDPDFVFTTKIDVDYVDGARNPVIHNDEDGTDWDVASWMDSLSDDPETVRLLWQLLGAVIRPNVRWNKSAWLYSTRGNNGKGTFCTLARSLCGPEACASIKLKDFGHNFMLEPLTRVSAIITDENDTGTYLDDAAALKSIITGDPFLVDRKFKDAVSLKFNGFMIQCINELPKLRDKTDSMYRRLLVVPMNKSFEGRERKYIKSDYLNRRDVLEYVLYHVLAETDYYELDEPKACRELLADFKGYNDAVRQFLEDVLPEASWDLLPWQFLYDLYRRWMERFNPSGRPESKNAFVKDVKLLEAELGEWEVTPNTVRSANKMDWPEPLILEYSVREWMNMAYRGSDPGRIAMPDLKERYLGLLRNPPHGATNHPASGAAGAND
;
A
#
# COMPACT_ATOMS: atom_id res chain seq x y z
N MET A 1 1.82 -32.21 44.90
CA MET A 1 0.54 -32.13 44.16
C MET A 1 0.66 -33.17 43.06
N GLU A 2 -0.25 -34.14 42.97
CA GLU A 2 -0.21 -35.12 41.88
C GLU A 2 -0.58 -34.42 40.58
N LEU A 3 0.20 -34.68 39.52
CA LEU A 3 -0.08 -34.15 38.18
C LEU A 3 -1.45 -34.65 37.68
N THR A 4 -2.17 -33.82 36.96
CA THR A 4 -3.33 -34.28 36.20
C THR A 4 -2.88 -35.00 34.92
N PRO A 5 -3.70 -35.82 34.26
CA PRO A 5 -3.35 -36.42 32.96
C PRO A 5 -2.93 -35.41 31.90
N ASN A 6 -3.57 -34.24 31.85
CA ASN A 6 -3.24 -33.17 30.90
C ASN A 6 -1.87 -32.53 31.20
N GLU A 7 -1.55 -32.32 32.47
CA GLU A 7 -0.22 -31.84 32.90
C GLU A 7 0.85 -32.86 32.56
N LEU A 8 0.61 -34.16 32.72
CA LEU A 8 1.54 -35.20 32.31
C LEU A 8 1.83 -35.12 30.80
N TYR A 9 0.78 -35.05 29.97
CA TYR A 9 0.96 -34.97 28.52
C TYR A 9 1.69 -33.69 28.10
N HIS A 10 1.40 -32.56 28.75
CA HIS A 10 2.07 -31.29 28.52
C HIS A 10 3.56 -31.38 28.85
N THR A 11 3.91 -31.80 30.08
CA THR A 11 5.28 -31.89 30.56
C THR A 11 6.13 -32.81 29.68
N VAL A 12 5.64 -34.02 29.38
CA VAL A 12 6.35 -34.95 28.51
C VAL A 12 6.59 -34.39 27.11
N SER A 13 5.63 -33.64 26.60
CA SER A 13 5.73 -33.03 25.28
C SER A 13 6.75 -31.89 25.27
N GLU A 14 6.73 -31.03 26.29
CA GLU A 14 7.70 -29.94 26.42
C GLU A 14 9.13 -30.46 26.62
N ASP A 15 9.33 -31.44 27.51
CA ASP A 15 10.61 -32.04 27.78
C ASP A 15 11.24 -32.64 26.50
N TYR A 16 10.45 -33.36 25.70
CA TYR A 16 10.93 -33.93 24.44
C TYR A 16 11.19 -32.85 23.38
N LEU A 17 10.25 -31.94 23.17
CA LEU A 17 10.29 -30.97 22.06
C LEU A 17 11.30 -29.87 22.30
N SER A 18 11.50 -29.42 23.55
CA SER A 18 12.53 -28.41 23.88
C SER A 18 13.95 -28.93 23.78
N GLY A 19 14.14 -30.25 23.82
CA GLY A 19 15.42 -30.90 23.62
C GLY A 19 15.83 -31.13 22.16
N LEU A 20 14.95 -30.81 21.21
CA LEU A 20 15.26 -30.93 19.79
C LEU A 20 16.18 -29.79 19.32
N ASP A 21 17.00 -30.08 18.33
CA ASP A 21 17.79 -29.07 17.65
C ASP A 21 16.84 -28.14 16.84
N ALA A 22 16.76 -26.89 17.23
CA ALA A 22 15.90 -25.90 16.60
C ALA A 22 16.30 -25.60 15.15
N ASP A 23 17.59 -25.65 14.84
CA ASP A 23 18.14 -25.34 13.50
C ASP A 23 18.01 -26.51 12.53
N CYS A 24 17.95 -27.74 13.07
CA CYS A 24 17.84 -28.97 12.27
C CYS A 24 16.86 -29.95 12.92
N PRO A 25 15.57 -29.63 12.99
CA PRO A 25 14.59 -30.50 13.63
C PRO A 25 14.43 -31.82 12.86
N PRO A 26 14.20 -32.93 13.57
CA PRO A 26 13.94 -34.22 12.93
C PRO A 26 12.71 -34.14 12.00
N PRO A 27 12.62 -35.03 10.99
CA PRO A 27 11.42 -35.14 10.17
C PRO A 27 10.16 -35.37 11.02
N PHE A 28 9.01 -34.79 10.59
CA PHE A 28 7.76 -34.80 11.35
C PHE A 28 7.31 -36.20 11.81
N PHE A 29 7.51 -37.23 10.97
CA PHE A 29 7.17 -38.63 11.30
C PHE A 29 8.08 -39.20 12.41
N THR A 30 9.31 -38.73 12.53
CA THR A 30 10.21 -39.08 13.62
C THR A 30 9.72 -38.46 14.91
N VAL A 31 9.41 -37.15 14.89
CA VAL A 31 8.86 -36.42 16.03
C VAL A 31 7.55 -37.07 16.49
N GLU A 32 6.62 -37.38 15.58
CA GLU A 32 5.34 -38.06 15.91
C GLU A 32 5.61 -39.38 16.64
N ARG A 33 6.45 -40.24 16.06
CA ARG A 33 6.76 -41.56 16.61
C ARG A 33 7.42 -41.48 17.99
N GLU A 34 8.40 -40.61 18.13
CA GLU A 34 9.20 -40.53 19.36
C GLU A 34 8.43 -39.84 20.49
N LEU A 35 7.68 -38.79 20.19
CA LEU A 35 6.79 -38.14 21.15
C LEU A 35 5.70 -39.09 21.62
N LEU A 36 5.11 -39.88 20.71
CA LEU A 36 4.11 -40.90 21.06
C LEU A 36 4.71 -42.01 21.95
N ALA A 37 5.94 -42.44 21.67
CA ALA A 37 6.66 -43.43 22.49
C ALA A 37 6.98 -42.86 23.87
N ALA A 38 7.52 -41.66 23.96
CA ALA A 38 7.79 -40.99 25.24
C ALA A 38 6.53 -40.84 26.09
N THR A 39 5.43 -40.43 25.47
CA THR A 39 4.14 -40.31 26.16
C THR A 39 3.64 -41.65 26.66
N ASN A 40 3.70 -42.70 25.85
CA ASN A 40 3.28 -44.03 26.26
C ASN A 40 4.14 -44.63 27.37
N ASN A 41 5.43 -44.31 27.40
CA ASN A 41 6.29 -44.68 28.54
C ASN A 41 5.89 -43.96 29.83
N ALA A 42 5.61 -42.64 29.72
CA ALA A 42 5.11 -41.86 30.86
C ALA A 42 3.73 -42.35 31.36
N ILE A 43 2.84 -42.79 30.47
CA ILE A 43 1.56 -43.42 30.83
C ILE A 43 1.82 -44.72 31.59
N GLU A 44 2.79 -45.54 31.18
CA GLU A 44 3.14 -46.75 31.91
C GLU A 44 3.63 -46.44 33.33
N GLU A 45 4.53 -45.47 33.47
CA GLU A 45 5.02 -45.00 34.76
C GLU A 45 3.90 -44.44 35.64
N TRP A 46 3.01 -43.61 35.06
CA TRP A 46 1.80 -43.08 35.72
C TRP A 46 0.93 -44.19 36.30
N ASN A 47 0.69 -45.26 35.54
CA ASN A 47 -0.13 -46.38 35.92
C ASN A 47 0.49 -47.25 37.01
N LEU A 48 1.82 -47.22 37.14
CA LEU A 48 2.54 -47.94 38.20
C LEU A 48 2.36 -47.28 39.58
N GLY A 49 2.03 -45.97 39.61
CA GLY A 49 2.00 -45.22 40.87
C GLY A 49 3.36 -44.78 41.40
N PRO A 50 3.47 -44.28 42.65
CA PRO A 50 4.72 -43.83 43.21
C PRO A 50 5.70 -44.97 43.43
N ARG A 51 6.99 -44.76 43.09
CA ARG A 51 8.06 -45.74 43.35
C ARG A 51 8.37 -45.77 44.82
N ASP A 52 8.54 -46.96 45.40
CA ASP A 52 9.03 -47.12 46.76
C ASP A 52 10.51 -46.59 46.84
N PRO A 53 10.77 -45.56 47.66
CA PRO A 53 12.08 -45.00 47.80
C PRO A 53 13.13 -45.98 48.32
N SER A 54 12.70 -47.04 49.03
CA SER A 54 13.58 -48.07 49.62
C SER A 54 13.90 -49.22 48.64
N ALA A 55 13.21 -49.32 47.50
CA ALA A 55 13.43 -50.38 46.53
C ALA A 55 14.76 -50.20 45.80
N PRO A 56 15.62 -51.27 45.72
CA PRO A 56 16.92 -51.18 45.04
C PRO A 56 16.78 -50.85 43.57
N VAL A 57 17.83 -50.23 43.00
CA VAL A 57 17.91 -49.98 41.56
C VAL A 57 17.91 -51.30 40.81
N GLY A 58 16.90 -51.52 39.93
CA GLY A 58 16.76 -52.80 39.21
C GLY A 58 15.80 -53.80 39.87
N ALA A 59 15.14 -53.45 40.98
CA ALA A 59 14.10 -54.28 41.59
C ALA A 59 12.96 -54.62 40.60
N PRO A 60 12.34 -55.81 40.70
CA PRO A 60 11.15 -56.14 39.90
C PRO A 60 10.06 -55.09 40.05
N LYS A 61 9.29 -54.79 38.97
CA LYS A 61 8.24 -53.74 38.95
C LYS A 61 7.22 -53.89 40.12
N LYS A 62 6.93 -55.12 40.57
CA LYS A 62 6.02 -55.37 41.71
C LYS A 62 6.58 -54.94 43.05
N GLU A 63 7.90 -55.01 43.23
CA GLU A 63 8.60 -54.58 44.44
C GLU A 63 8.88 -53.09 44.45
N ALA A 64 9.22 -52.55 43.28
CA ALA A 64 9.54 -51.14 43.13
C ALA A 64 8.28 -50.25 43.18
N TYR A 65 7.10 -50.79 42.86
CA TYR A 65 5.80 -50.06 42.79
C TYR A 65 4.70 -50.89 43.47
N PRO A 66 4.67 -50.94 44.82
CA PRO A 66 3.75 -51.78 45.58
C PRO A 66 2.28 -51.32 45.47
N GLU A 67 2.09 -50.02 45.24
CA GLU A 67 0.75 -49.40 45.12
C GLU A 67 0.48 -48.94 43.68
N GLN A 68 0.02 -49.86 42.83
CA GLN A 68 -0.43 -49.51 41.48
C GLN A 68 -1.76 -48.74 41.53
N LYS A 69 -1.89 -47.74 40.63
CA LYS A 69 -3.15 -46.98 40.51
C LYS A 69 -4.33 -47.92 40.22
N PRO A 70 -5.52 -47.66 40.82
CA PRO A 70 -6.70 -48.45 40.55
C PRO A 70 -7.09 -48.39 39.07
N PRO A 71 -7.75 -49.43 38.53
CA PRO A 71 -8.15 -49.47 37.11
C PRO A 71 -8.92 -48.26 36.62
N SER A 72 -9.71 -47.61 37.49
CA SER A 72 -10.48 -46.38 37.20
C SER A 72 -9.64 -45.14 36.95
N GLU A 73 -8.40 -45.13 37.43
CA GLU A 73 -7.46 -43.99 37.31
C GLU A 73 -6.33 -44.24 36.31
N ARG A 74 -6.28 -45.44 35.72
CA ARG A 74 -5.27 -45.80 34.73
C ARG A 74 -5.53 -45.13 33.39
N LEU A 75 -4.48 -44.61 32.79
CA LEU A 75 -4.49 -44.05 31.44
C LEU A 75 -4.26 -45.15 30.40
N SER A 76 -5.01 -45.09 29.29
CA SER A 76 -4.79 -45.94 28.14
C SER A 76 -3.67 -45.42 27.27
N LYS A 77 -2.87 -46.30 26.68
CA LYS A 77 -1.83 -45.90 25.68
C LYS A 77 -2.47 -45.18 24.50
N LEU A 78 -1.81 -44.16 24.07
CA LEU A 78 -2.19 -43.38 22.89
C LEU A 78 -1.80 -44.13 21.63
N LYS A 79 -2.66 -44.05 20.60
CA LYS A 79 -2.37 -44.55 19.24
C LYS A 79 -1.98 -43.45 18.30
N THR A 80 -2.37 -42.21 18.59
CA THR A 80 -2.08 -40.98 17.82
C THR A 80 -1.85 -39.85 18.81
N LEU A 81 -1.16 -38.80 18.37
CA LEU A 81 -0.94 -37.62 19.19
C LEU A 81 -2.26 -36.91 19.52
N LEU A 82 -2.37 -36.42 20.73
CA LEU A 82 -3.48 -35.57 21.18
C LEU A 82 -3.40 -34.17 20.55
N PRO A 83 -4.51 -33.41 20.48
CA PRO A 83 -4.49 -32.02 19.99
C PRO A 83 -3.43 -31.15 20.67
N LEU A 84 -3.24 -31.27 21.99
CA LEU A 84 -2.21 -30.58 22.74
C LEU A 84 -0.81 -30.90 22.20
N GLN A 85 -0.49 -32.17 22.00
CA GLN A 85 0.81 -32.61 21.52
C GLN A 85 1.09 -32.17 20.08
N VAL A 86 0.07 -32.18 19.22
CA VAL A 86 0.16 -31.66 17.86
C VAL A 86 0.42 -30.14 17.89
N ALA A 87 -0.25 -29.39 18.76
CA ALA A 87 -0.03 -27.95 18.91
C ALA A 87 1.40 -27.64 19.37
N LEU A 88 1.90 -28.34 20.40
CA LEU A 88 3.25 -28.17 20.90
C LEU A 88 4.31 -28.58 19.87
N ALA A 89 4.09 -29.67 19.13
CA ALA A 89 4.99 -30.07 18.03
C ALA A 89 5.05 -28.98 16.95
N ILE A 90 3.92 -28.37 16.57
CA ILE A 90 3.90 -27.27 15.61
C ILE A 90 4.60 -26.02 16.18
N LYS A 91 4.42 -25.72 17.47
CA LYS A 91 5.09 -24.58 18.14
C LYS A 91 6.61 -24.73 18.11
N TYR A 92 7.13 -25.88 18.50
CA TYR A 92 8.59 -26.08 18.66
C TYR A 92 9.30 -26.44 17.36
N VAL A 93 8.75 -27.39 16.58
CA VAL A 93 9.42 -27.89 15.36
C VAL A 93 9.27 -26.94 14.18
N HIS A 94 8.16 -26.20 14.11
CA HIS A 94 7.87 -25.29 13.01
C HIS A 94 7.86 -23.82 13.46
N HIS A 95 8.43 -23.51 14.62
CA HIS A 95 8.56 -22.16 15.16
C HIS A 95 7.28 -21.33 15.06
N ALA A 96 6.11 -21.96 15.36
CA ALA A 96 4.85 -21.24 15.21
C ALA A 96 4.77 -20.03 16.15
N LYS A 97 4.34 -18.89 15.60
CA LYS A 97 4.19 -17.63 16.31
C LYS A 97 2.79 -17.03 16.04
N LEU A 98 2.30 -16.21 16.95
CA LEU A 98 1.13 -15.36 16.72
C LEU A 98 1.64 -14.02 16.15
N ILE A 99 1.41 -13.83 14.87
CA ILE A 99 1.93 -12.68 14.12
C ILE A 99 0.87 -11.58 14.06
N CYS A 100 1.20 -10.40 14.56
CA CYS A 100 0.34 -9.23 14.50
C CYS A 100 0.24 -8.71 13.06
N LEU A 101 -1.00 -8.46 12.59
CA LEU A 101 -1.25 -7.92 11.26
C LEU A 101 -1.31 -6.39 11.24
N SER A 102 -1.51 -5.75 12.39
CA SER A 102 -1.39 -4.30 12.58
C SER A 102 0.03 -3.94 13.05
N ASP A 103 0.27 -2.66 13.31
CA ASP A 103 1.51 -2.17 13.95
C ASP A 103 1.35 -1.96 15.45
N ARG A 104 0.21 -2.40 16.04
CA ARG A 104 -0.12 -2.23 17.47
C ARG A 104 -0.55 -3.56 18.06
N GLU A 105 0.15 -3.99 19.09
CA GLU A 105 -0.19 -5.21 19.83
C GLU A 105 -1.60 -5.15 20.44
N GLU A 106 -2.04 -3.96 20.82
CA GLU A 106 -3.35 -3.69 21.45
C GLU A 106 -4.54 -4.02 20.54
N ASP A 107 -4.36 -4.00 19.22
CA ASP A 107 -5.43 -4.28 18.26
C ASP A 107 -5.91 -5.74 18.29
N GLY A 108 -5.18 -6.65 18.93
CA GLY A 108 -5.57 -8.06 19.09
C GLY A 108 -5.62 -8.88 17.79
N ASN A 109 -5.11 -8.34 16.70
CA ASN A 109 -5.22 -8.91 15.35
C ASN A 109 -4.05 -9.85 15.04
N TYR A 110 -4.09 -11.05 15.57
CA TYR A 110 -3.04 -12.05 15.40
C TYR A 110 -3.50 -13.21 14.50
N GLU A 111 -2.64 -13.59 13.55
CA GLU A 111 -2.77 -14.86 12.81
C GLU A 111 -1.65 -15.81 13.22
N ILE A 112 -1.95 -17.13 13.21
CA ILE A 112 -0.93 -18.15 13.47
C ILE A 112 -0.03 -18.24 12.24
N GLY A 113 1.23 -17.91 12.39
CA GLY A 113 2.27 -18.10 11.38
C GLY A 113 3.10 -19.34 11.70
N VAL A 114 3.38 -20.11 10.67
CA VAL A 114 4.23 -21.31 10.73
C VAL A 114 5.45 -21.08 9.85
N TYR A 115 6.64 -21.14 10.44
CA TYR A 115 7.89 -20.94 9.70
C TYR A 115 8.13 -22.04 8.68
N GLN A 116 8.53 -21.65 7.48
CA GLN A 116 8.76 -22.56 6.36
C GLN A 116 10.25 -22.71 6.12
N THR A 117 10.77 -23.93 6.16
CA THR A 117 12.17 -24.25 5.84
C THR A 117 12.37 -24.60 4.37
N GLU A 118 11.28 -24.91 3.66
CA GLU A 118 11.29 -25.36 2.28
C GLU A 118 10.20 -24.66 1.44
N GLY A 119 10.30 -24.79 0.14
CA GLY A 119 9.31 -24.28 -0.80
C GLY A 119 9.40 -22.77 -1.04
N ARG A 120 8.35 -22.21 -1.63
CA ARG A 120 8.33 -20.79 -2.02
C ARG A 120 8.47 -19.81 -0.87
N LEU A 121 7.93 -20.17 0.29
CA LEU A 121 8.01 -19.35 1.49
C LEU A 121 9.16 -19.73 2.42
N ALA A 122 10.13 -20.53 1.98
CA ALA A 122 11.30 -20.85 2.79
C ALA A 122 11.94 -19.57 3.39
N GLY A 123 12.17 -19.55 4.71
CA GLY A 123 12.62 -18.38 5.45
C GLY A 123 11.51 -17.39 5.88
N CYS A 124 10.23 -17.68 5.59
CA CYS A 124 9.10 -16.86 5.97
C CYS A 124 8.03 -17.63 6.74
N TYR A 125 7.13 -16.92 7.37
CA TYR A 125 5.97 -17.48 8.07
C TYR A 125 4.75 -17.57 7.16
N ASP A 126 4.21 -18.76 7.01
CA ASP A 126 2.93 -18.99 6.32
C ASP A 126 1.76 -18.80 7.29
N ILE A 127 0.91 -17.82 7.03
CA ILE A 127 -0.28 -17.49 7.83
C ILE A 127 -1.59 -18.04 7.23
N ARG A 128 -1.51 -18.87 6.18
CA ARG A 128 -2.67 -19.44 5.50
C ARG A 128 -3.28 -20.58 6.32
N ARG A 129 -4.55 -20.45 6.68
CA ARG A 129 -5.26 -21.43 7.52
C ARG A 129 -5.31 -22.83 6.92
N ASP A 130 -5.41 -22.95 5.60
CA ASP A 130 -5.49 -24.26 4.95
C ASP A 130 -4.17 -25.01 5.02
N ASN A 131 -3.04 -24.31 4.95
CA ASN A 131 -1.73 -24.91 5.13
C ASN A 131 -1.49 -25.34 6.58
N LEU A 132 -1.92 -24.53 7.56
CA LEU A 132 -1.92 -24.93 8.97
C LEU A 132 -2.78 -26.20 9.19
N ARG A 133 -3.98 -26.27 8.62
CA ARG A 133 -4.84 -27.46 8.70
C ARG A 133 -4.20 -28.70 8.06
N ALA A 134 -3.54 -28.50 6.92
CA ALA A 134 -2.80 -29.58 6.27
C ALA A 134 -1.65 -30.07 7.16
N LEU A 135 -0.89 -29.15 7.78
CA LEU A 135 0.19 -29.50 8.72
C LEU A 135 -0.34 -30.25 9.95
N ILE A 136 -1.43 -29.80 10.57
CA ILE A 136 -2.08 -30.49 11.69
C ILE A 136 -2.41 -31.95 11.32
N ARG A 137 -2.93 -32.18 10.12
CA ARG A 137 -3.27 -33.52 9.64
C ARG A 137 -2.04 -34.38 9.34
N ARG A 138 -0.90 -33.81 9.06
CA ARG A 138 0.36 -34.57 8.91
C ARG A 138 0.78 -35.20 10.22
N TYR A 139 0.59 -34.53 11.37
CA TYR A 139 0.86 -35.08 12.71
C TYR A 139 -0.23 -36.03 13.22
N ASN A 140 -1.47 -35.89 12.78
CA ASN A 140 -2.56 -36.79 13.13
C ASN A 140 -3.57 -36.88 11.98
N VAL A 141 -3.44 -37.92 11.14
CA VAL A 141 -4.28 -38.14 9.95
C VAL A 141 -5.75 -38.34 10.30
N THR A 142 -6.03 -38.88 11.48
CA THR A 142 -7.40 -39.22 11.92
C THR A 142 -8.08 -38.10 12.71
N ILE A 143 -7.41 -36.94 12.85
CA ILE A 143 -7.92 -35.82 13.64
C ILE A 143 -9.27 -35.30 13.10
N THR A 144 -10.24 -35.17 13.99
CA THR A 144 -11.58 -34.63 13.65
C THR A 144 -11.53 -33.11 13.45
N LYS A 145 -12.58 -32.52 12.85
CA LYS A 145 -12.70 -31.06 12.75
C LYS A 145 -12.60 -30.40 14.13
N ARG A 146 -13.28 -30.95 15.16
CA ARG A 146 -13.21 -30.46 16.55
C ARG A 146 -11.77 -30.50 17.08
N GLY A 147 -11.04 -31.57 16.81
CA GLY A 147 -9.63 -31.67 17.21
C GLY A 147 -8.73 -30.64 16.52
N ILE A 148 -8.99 -30.33 15.23
CA ILE A 148 -8.29 -29.25 14.53
C ILE A 148 -8.57 -27.90 15.20
N ASP A 149 -9.83 -27.61 15.52
CA ASP A 149 -10.21 -26.35 16.17
C ASP A 149 -9.59 -26.25 17.58
N GLU A 150 -9.45 -27.39 18.29
CA GLU A 150 -8.75 -27.47 19.57
C GLU A 150 -7.26 -27.19 19.43
N VAL A 151 -6.56 -27.77 18.44
CA VAL A 151 -5.14 -27.46 18.12
C VAL A 151 -4.97 -25.96 17.85
N VAL A 152 -5.85 -25.36 17.04
CA VAL A 152 -5.81 -23.92 16.74
C VAL A 152 -6.01 -23.09 18.02
N THR A 153 -6.90 -23.51 18.91
CA THR A 153 -7.14 -22.82 20.19
C THR A 153 -5.90 -22.88 21.09
N ILE A 154 -5.27 -24.05 21.19
CA ILE A 154 -4.06 -24.24 21.98
C ILE A 154 -2.89 -23.41 21.40
N LEU A 155 -2.69 -23.41 20.07
CA LEU A 155 -1.66 -22.59 19.44
C LEU A 155 -1.86 -21.09 19.74
N ARG A 156 -3.12 -20.62 19.82
CA ARG A 156 -3.42 -19.22 20.17
C ARG A 156 -3.07 -18.86 21.63
N THR A 157 -2.97 -19.83 22.52
CA THR A 157 -2.59 -19.63 23.92
C THR A 157 -1.09 -19.89 24.16
N GLU A 158 -0.51 -20.84 23.43
CA GLU A 158 0.85 -21.34 23.66
C GLU A 158 1.93 -20.61 22.83
N CYS A 159 1.58 -20.08 21.64
CA CYS A 159 2.56 -19.44 20.78
C CYS A 159 2.90 -18.02 21.25
N PRO A 160 4.16 -17.60 21.13
CA PRO A 160 4.55 -16.22 21.42
C PRO A 160 3.89 -15.23 20.45
N ARG A 161 3.49 -14.06 20.98
CA ARG A 161 2.98 -12.95 20.20
C ARG A 161 4.15 -12.12 19.68
N VAL A 162 4.19 -11.86 18.39
CA VAL A 162 5.27 -11.14 17.74
C VAL A 162 4.74 -10.16 16.70
N MET A 163 5.51 -9.11 16.46
CA MET A 163 5.27 -8.19 15.36
C MET A 163 5.93 -8.70 14.07
N ARG A 164 5.38 -8.36 12.91
CA ARG A 164 6.10 -8.52 11.64
C ARG A 164 7.35 -7.65 11.65
N CYS A 165 8.39 -8.08 10.94
CA CYS A 165 9.57 -7.24 10.72
C CYS A 165 9.15 -5.90 10.10
N GLN A 166 9.62 -4.80 10.70
CA GLN A 166 9.35 -3.42 10.26
C GLN A 166 10.63 -2.70 9.85
N ASP A 167 11.76 -3.38 9.89
CA ASP A 167 13.05 -2.82 9.49
C ASP A 167 13.04 -2.51 8.00
N ALA A 168 13.31 -1.23 7.66
CA ALA A 168 13.29 -0.73 6.29
C ALA A 168 14.46 -1.26 5.44
N ASP A 169 15.52 -1.73 6.09
CA ASP A 169 16.71 -2.22 5.42
C ASP A 169 16.69 -3.73 5.17
N LEU A 170 15.86 -4.48 5.89
CA LEU A 170 15.78 -5.93 5.72
C LEU A 170 14.80 -6.31 4.60
N VAL A 171 15.33 -6.90 3.55
CA VAL A 171 14.58 -7.32 2.34
C VAL A 171 14.67 -8.83 2.19
N PRO A 172 13.59 -9.59 2.44
CA PRO A 172 13.59 -11.03 2.26
C PRO A 172 13.62 -11.38 0.77
N VAL A 173 14.67 -12.03 0.32
CA VAL A 173 14.87 -12.54 -1.05
C VAL A 173 14.83 -14.06 -1.06
N LYS A 174 14.89 -14.68 -2.22
CA LYS A 174 14.70 -16.14 -2.34
C LYS A 174 15.75 -16.94 -1.59
N ASN A 175 16.99 -16.50 -1.57
CA ASN A 175 18.15 -17.18 -0.97
C ASN A 175 18.63 -16.58 0.35
N GLY A 176 17.89 -15.67 0.98
CA GLY A 176 18.27 -15.08 2.26
C GLY A 176 17.52 -13.79 2.59
N VAL A 177 18.08 -12.99 3.47
CA VAL A 177 17.59 -11.65 3.83
C VAL A 177 18.69 -10.65 3.46
N TYR A 178 18.40 -9.78 2.48
CA TYR A 178 19.35 -8.74 2.09
C TYR A 178 19.23 -7.55 3.04
N ASP A 179 20.34 -7.18 3.65
CA ASP A 179 20.44 -5.96 4.45
C ASP A 179 20.88 -4.80 3.54
N TYR A 180 19.91 -3.89 3.26
CA TYR A 180 20.12 -2.76 2.37
C TYR A 180 21.12 -1.73 2.94
N GLY A 181 21.16 -1.56 4.25
CA GLY A 181 22.07 -0.63 4.92
C GLY A 181 23.52 -1.08 4.84
N SER A 182 23.80 -2.35 5.10
CA SER A 182 25.15 -2.94 5.03
C SER A 182 25.51 -3.48 3.65
N LYS A 183 24.54 -3.64 2.74
CA LYS A 183 24.69 -4.27 1.42
C LYS A 183 25.15 -5.74 1.49
N LEU A 184 24.72 -6.46 2.52
CA LEU A 184 25.08 -7.86 2.73
C LEU A 184 23.88 -8.79 2.64
N LEU A 185 24.08 -9.99 2.12
CA LEU A 185 23.10 -11.07 2.15
C LEU A 185 23.31 -11.88 3.44
N LEU A 186 22.27 -11.91 4.29
CA LEU A 186 22.19 -12.68 5.52
C LEU A 186 21.49 -14.01 5.29
N GLY A 187 21.73 -15.01 6.15
CA GLY A 187 20.94 -16.24 6.17
C GLY A 187 19.50 -16.00 6.65
N PHE A 188 18.63 -16.99 6.39
CA PHE A 188 17.31 -16.99 7.00
C PHE A 188 17.38 -17.30 8.49
N ASP A 189 16.55 -16.62 9.28
CA ASP A 189 16.43 -16.80 10.72
C ASP A 189 14.94 -16.69 11.10
N PRO A 190 14.40 -17.62 11.93
CA PRO A 190 13.03 -17.54 12.43
C PRO A 190 12.71 -16.27 13.24
N ASP A 191 13.72 -15.54 13.70
CA ASP A 191 13.51 -14.27 14.38
C ASP A 191 13.23 -13.10 13.42
N PHE A 192 13.55 -13.26 12.14
CA PHE A 192 13.08 -12.38 11.09
C PHE A 192 11.64 -12.74 10.71
N VAL A 193 10.67 -12.01 11.24
CA VAL A 193 9.25 -12.33 11.05
C VAL A 193 8.72 -11.73 9.74
N PHE A 194 9.02 -12.40 8.62
CA PHE A 194 8.46 -12.10 7.31
C PHE A 194 7.31 -13.03 6.96
N THR A 195 6.30 -12.54 6.26
CA THR A 195 5.15 -13.33 5.75
C THR A 195 5.15 -13.45 4.23
N THR A 196 6.02 -12.71 3.55
CA THR A 196 6.24 -12.73 2.11
C THR A 196 7.71 -12.51 1.81
N LYS A 197 8.18 -12.92 0.64
CA LYS A 197 9.52 -12.61 0.14
C LYS A 197 9.51 -12.46 -1.38
N ILE A 198 10.59 -11.90 -1.90
CA ILE A 198 10.89 -11.79 -3.32
C ILE A 198 11.29 -13.19 -3.84
N ASP A 199 10.71 -13.63 -4.98
CA ASP A 199 10.96 -14.97 -5.55
C ASP A 199 12.18 -14.98 -6.51
N VAL A 200 13.18 -14.15 -6.22
CA VAL A 200 14.43 -14.01 -6.99
C VAL A 200 15.62 -14.16 -6.05
N ASP A 201 16.63 -14.90 -6.48
CA ASP A 201 17.90 -15.01 -5.74
C ASP A 201 18.70 -13.71 -5.87
N TYR A 202 19.22 -13.19 -4.76
CA TYR A 202 20.21 -12.13 -4.82
C TYR A 202 21.58 -12.73 -5.20
N VAL A 203 22.14 -12.22 -6.28
CA VAL A 203 23.47 -12.60 -6.79
C VAL A 203 24.34 -11.36 -6.80
N ASP A 204 25.36 -11.36 -5.94
CA ASP A 204 26.30 -10.25 -5.88
C ASP A 204 27.08 -10.11 -7.19
N GLY A 205 27.18 -8.86 -7.70
CA GLY A 205 27.85 -8.57 -8.96
C GLY A 205 27.14 -9.14 -10.21
N ALA A 206 25.84 -9.45 -10.12
CA ALA A 206 25.05 -9.88 -11.27
C ALA A 206 25.18 -8.88 -12.43
N ARG A 207 25.37 -9.38 -13.65
CA ARG A 207 25.59 -8.56 -14.84
C ARG A 207 24.33 -8.51 -15.70
N ASN A 208 24.12 -7.38 -16.37
CA ASN A 208 23.04 -7.21 -17.34
C ASN A 208 23.21 -8.21 -18.50
N PRO A 209 22.31 -9.22 -18.65
CA PRO A 209 22.44 -10.22 -19.69
C PRO A 209 21.99 -9.66 -21.04
N VAL A 210 22.76 -9.94 -22.07
CA VAL A 210 22.38 -9.66 -23.46
C VAL A 210 21.77 -10.92 -24.06
N ILE A 211 20.52 -10.81 -24.53
CA ILE A 211 19.75 -11.91 -25.12
C ILE A 211 19.66 -11.69 -26.62
N HIS A 212 20.24 -12.59 -27.40
CA HIS A 212 20.07 -12.60 -28.86
C HIS A 212 18.75 -13.27 -29.26
N ASN A 213 18.02 -12.65 -30.15
CA ASN A 213 16.82 -13.24 -30.76
C ASN A 213 17.13 -13.72 -32.16
N ASP A 214 17.09 -15.04 -32.34
CA ASP A 214 17.39 -15.69 -33.64
C ASP A 214 16.32 -15.40 -34.71
N GLU A 215 15.09 -15.01 -34.33
CA GLU A 215 13.99 -14.75 -35.27
C GLU A 215 14.11 -13.41 -35.98
N ASP A 216 14.53 -12.37 -35.27
CA ASP A 216 14.63 -11.00 -35.81
C ASP A 216 16.08 -10.45 -35.83
N GLY A 217 17.04 -11.23 -35.35
CA GLY A 217 18.47 -10.91 -35.37
C GLY A 217 18.84 -9.74 -34.45
N THR A 218 18.03 -9.46 -33.45
CA THR A 218 18.26 -8.32 -32.50
C THR A 218 18.78 -8.78 -31.17
N ASP A 219 19.65 -7.97 -30.58
CA ASP A 219 20.07 -8.12 -29.20
C ASP A 219 19.14 -7.30 -28.28
N TRP A 220 18.89 -7.82 -27.12
CA TRP A 220 18.10 -7.19 -26.09
C TRP A 220 18.75 -7.33 -24.72
N ASP A 221 18.71 -6.28 -23.94
CA ASP A 221 19.03 -6.27 -22.52
C ASP A 221 18.05 -5.39 -21.74
N VAL A 222 17.91 -5.65 -20.43
CA VAL A 222 16.88 -4.99 -19.62
C VAL A 222 17.21 -3.52 -19.34
N ALA A 223 18.48 -3.12 -19.26
CA ALA A 223 18.86 -1.73 -19.00
C ALA A 223 18.54 -0.86 -20.22
N SER A 224 18.98 -1.26 -21.42
CA SER A 224 18.64 -0.56 -22.68
C SER A 224 17.13 -0.53 -22.93
N TRP A 225 16.43 -1.60 -22.55
CA TRP A 225 14.97 -1.63 -22.65
C TRP A 225 14.33 -0.61 -21.67
N MET A 226 14.80 -0.53 -20.43
CA MET A 226 14.30 0.46 -19.45
C MET A 226 14.54 1.89 -19.96
N ASP A 227 15.72 2.19 -20.51
CA ASP A 227 16.05 3.49 -21.11
C ASP A 227 15.11 3.84 -22.27
N SER A 228 14.62 2.82 -23.02
CA SER A 228 13.69 3.02 -24.12
C SER A 228 12.28 3.44 -23.69
N LEU A 229 11.90 3.32 -22.42
CA LEU A 229 10.57 3.63 -21.91
C LEU A 229 10.30 5.14 -21.78
N SER A 230 11.35 5.96 -21.69
CA SER A 230 11.21 7.43 -21.65
C SER A 230 12.40 8.11 -22.32
N ASP A 231 12.19 9.31 -22.89
CA ASP A 231 13.28 10.18 -23.36
C ASP A 231 13.87 11.01 -22.23
N ASP A 232 13.19 11.07 -21.09
CA ASP A 232 13.64 11.81 -19.91
C ASP A 232 14.42 10.88 -18.96
N PRO A 233 15.73 11.10 -18.78
CA PRO A 233 16.55 10.27 -17.90
C PRO A 233 16.09 10.28 -16.44
N GLU A 234 15.46 11.39 -15.97
CA GLU A 234 14.93 11.45 -14.61
C GLU A 234 13.75 10.49 -14.45
N THR A 235 12.89 10.40 -15.46
CA THR A 235 11.79 9.43 -15.48
C THR A 235 12.31 7.99 -15.56
N VAL A 236 13.35 7.70 -16.34
CA VAL A 236 13.98 6.37 -16.38
C VAL A 236 14.54 5.99 -15.00
N ARG A 237 15.28 6.90 -14.35
CA ARG A 237 15.78 6.69 -12.98
C ARG A 237 14.64 6.40 -12.00
N LEU A 238 13.54 7.16 -12.09
CA LEU A 238 12.35 6.90 -11.29
C LEU A 238 11.78 5.50 -11.55
N LEU A 239 11.70 5.03 -12.79
CA LEU A 239 11.21 3.67 -13.09
C LEU A 239 12.06 2.60 -12.38
N TRP A 240 13.38 2.74 -12.32
CA TRP A 240 14.25 1.88 -11.54
C TRP A 240 13.95 1.97 -10.04
N GLN A 241 13.76 3.19 -9.52
CA GLN A 241 13.37 3.40 -8.11
C GLN A 241 12.03 2.76 -7.77
N LEU A 242 11.06 2.75 -8.70
CA LEU A 242 9.76 2.10 -8.51
C LEU A 242 9.89 0.58 -8.35
N LEU A 243 10.81 -0.08 -9.09
CA LEU A 243 11.11 -1.49 -8.88
C LEU A 243 11.68 -1.73 -7.48
N GLY A 244 12.60 -0.89 -7.03
CA GLY A 244 13.13 -0.95 -5.67
C GLY A 244 12.08 -0.65 -4.61
N ALA A 245 11.13 0.25 -4.85
CA ALA A 245 10.05 0.54 -3.93
C ALA A 245 9.11 -0.66 -3.75
N VAL A 246 8.82 -1.38 -4.81
CA VAL A 246 7.97 -2.59 -4.79
C VAL A 246 8.58 -3.72 -3.95
N ILE A 247 9.90 -3.86 -3.95
CA ILE A 247 10.61 -4.93 -3.23
C ILE A 247 11.08 -4.54 -1.81
N ARG A 248 10.96 -3.27 -1.44
CA ARG A 248 11.30 -2.75 -0.10
C ARG A 248 10.05 -2.28 0.65
N PRO A 249 9.17 -3.21 1.06
CA PRO A 249 7.83 -2.89 1.56
C PRO A 249 7.82 -2.14 2.89
N ASN A 250 8.89 -2.23 3.68
CA ASN A 250 8.95 -1.59 4.99
C ASN A 250 9.41 -0.11 4.92
N VAL A 251 9.90 0.36 3.78
CA VAL A 251 10.20 1.78 3.57
C VAL A 251 8.89 2.54 3.43
N ARG A 252 8.75 3.64 4.17
CA ARG A 252 7.57 4.51 4.10
C ARG A 252 7.69 5.47 2.92
N TRP A 253 7.36 5.01 1.73
CA TRP A 253 7.43 5.82 0.52
C TRP A 253 6.43 6.98 0.51
N ASN A 254 5.29 6.86 1.20
CA ASN A 254 4.20 7.84 1.24
C ASN A 254 3.67 8.24 -0.15
N LYS A 255 3.94 7.44 -1.16
CA LYS A 255 3.58 7.62 -2.57
C LYS A 255 2.99 6.35 -3.16
N SER A 256 2.14 6.54 -4.17
CA SER A 256 1.68 5.51 -5.09
C SER A 256 2.02 5.94 -6.51
N ALA A 257 2.62 5.05 -7.31
CA ALA A 257 2.96 5.34 -8.69
C ALA A 257 1.78 5.04 -9.63
N TRP A 258 1.37 6.03 -10.42
CA TRP A 258 0.32 5.91 -11.42
C TRP A 258 0.92 6.11 -12.81
N LEU A 259 1.17 5.00 -13.51
CA LEU A 259 1.73 5.02 -14.86
C LEU A 259 0.63 5.45 -15.83
N TYR A 260 0.76 6.63 -16.42
CA TYR A 260 -0.27 7.25 -17.24
C TYR A 260 0.11 7.32 -18.71
N SER A 261 -0.82 7.00 -19.57
CA SER A 261 -0.78 7.30 -21.00
C SER A 261 -2.17 7.12 -21.60
N THR A 262 -2.57 8.04 -22.45
CA THR A 262 -3.82 7.98 -23.22
C THR A 262 -3.77 6.99 -24.38
N ARG A 263 -2.55 6.57 -24.80
CA ARG A 263 -2.34 5.63 -25.91
C ARG A 263 -2.03 4.24 -25.39
N GLY A 264 -2.28 3.21 -26.19
CA GLY A 264 -1.82 1.85 -25.94
C GLY A 264 -0.34 1.67 -26.32
N ASN A 265 0.20 0.45 -26.15
CA ASN A 265 1.53 0.02 -26.59
C ASN A 265 2.68 0.93 -26.14
N ASN A 266 2.66 1.37 -24.88
CA ASN A 266 3.59 2.33 -24.28
C ASN A 266 4.52 1.72 -23.21
N GLY A 267 4.51 0.39 -23.06
CA GLY A 267 5.37 -0.32 -22.12
C GLY A 267 4.83 -0.45 -20.69
N LYS A 268 3.74 0.23 -20.28
CA LYS A 268 3.15 0.14 -18.91
C LYS A 268 2.96 -1.30 -18.45
N GLY A 269 2.19 -2.09 -19.22
CA GLY A 269 1.90 -3.48 -18.88
C GLY A 269 3.14 -4.38 -18.89
N THR A 270 4.14 -4.07 -19.72
CA THR A 270 5.43 -4.77 -19.74
C THR A 270 6.25 -4.45 -18.49
N PHE A 271 6.29 -3.18 -18.06
CA PHE A 271 6.91 -2.76 -16.80
C PHE A 271 6.23 -3.41 -15.58
N CYS A 272 4.90 -3.45 -15.55
CA CYS A 272 4.16 -4.17 -14.49
C CYS A 272 4.45 -5.67 -14.48
N THR A 273 4.71 -6.28 -15.65
CA THR A 273 5.14 -7.68 -15.71
C THR A 273 6.50 -7.86 -15.05
N LEU A 274 7.49 -7.02 -15.35
CA LEU A 274 8.79 -7.06 -14.70
C LEU A 274 8.66 -6.91 -13.17
N ALA A 275 7.90 -5.92 -12.72
CA ALA A 275 7.68 -5.69 -11.29
C ALA A 275 7.03 -6.91 -10.59
N ARG A 276 6.04 -7.57 -11.22
CA ARG A 276 5.42 -8.79 -10.69
C ARG A 276 6.39 -9.98 -10.69
N SER A 277 7.16 -10.15 -11.77
CA SER A 277 8.14 -11.24 -11.87
C SER A 277 9.23 -11.09 -10.83
N LEU A 278 9.63 -9.85 -10.53
CA LEU A 278 10.59 -9.53 -9.48
C LEU A 278 10.04 -9.87 -8.07
N CYS A 279 8.81 -9.44 -7.75
CA CYS A 279 8.18 -9.73 -6.45
C CYS A 279 7.85 -11.20 -6.26
N GLY A 280 7.44 -11.87 -7.33
CA GLY A 280 6.83 -13.18 -7.29
C GLY A 280 5.31 -13.16 -7.02
N PRO A 281 4.61 -14.26 -7.37
CA PRO A 281 3.15 -14.30 -7.37
C PRO A 281 2.52 -14.26 -5.97
N GLU A 282 3.27 -14.67 -4.93
CA GLU A 282 2.76 -14.70 -3.54
C GLU A 282 2.84 -13.32 -2.87
N ALA A 283 3.65 -12.40 -3.40
CA ALA A 283 3.88 -11.09 -2.81
C ALA A 283 3.07 -9.96 -3.46
N CYS A 284 2.33 -10.24 -4.55
CA CYS A 284 1.60 -9.24 -5.33
C CYS A 284 0.10 -9.47 -5.33
N ALA A 285 -0.68 -8.38 -5.32
CA ALA A 285 -2.11 -8.38 -5.63
C ALA A 285 -2.43 -7.37 -6.74
N SER A 286 -3.51 -7.62 -7.48
CA SER A 286 -4.09 -6.64 -8.40
C SER A 286 -5.42 -6.16 -7.83
N ILE A 287 -5.48 -4.87 -7.49
CA ILE A 287 -6.68 -4.22 -6.93
C ILE A 287 -6.91 -2.95 -7.73
N LYS A 288 -8.02 -2.87 -8.43
CA LYS A 288 -8.37 -1.69 -9.23
C LYS A 288 -8.72 -0.50 -8.34
N LEU A 289 -8.46 0.71 -8.82
CA LEU A 289 -8.74 1.94 -8.07
C LEU A 289 -10.19 2.01 -7.55
N LYS A 290 -11.17 1.57 -8.33
CA LYS A 290 -12.58 1.56 -7.93
C LYS A 290 -12.90 0.60 -6.77
N ASP A 291 -12.04 -0.41 -6.55
CA ASP A 291 -12.30 -1.50 -5.60
C ASP A 291 -11.81 -1.18 -4.18
N PHE A 292 -11.07 -0.06 -3.98
CA PHE A 292 -10.55 0.32 -2.66
C PHE A 292 -11.65 0.71 -1.66
N GLY A 293 -12.83 1.12 -2.13
CA GLY A 293 -14.00 1.40 -1.28
C GLY A 293 -14.95 0.20 -1.07
N HIS A 294 -14.62 -0.98 -1.63
CA HIS A 294 -15.52 -2.13 -1.58
C HIS A 294 -15.11 -3.17 -0.54
N ASN A 295 -16.08 -3.67 0.24
CA ASN A 295 -15.90 -4.71 1.23
C ASN A 295 -15.28 -5.97 0.62
N PHE A 296 -14.41 -6.63 1.37
CA PHE A 296 -13.70 -7.88 1.03
C PHE A 296 -12.64 -7.77 -0.08
N MET A 297 -12.62 -6.71 -0.89
CA MET A 297 -11.65 -6.56 -1.98
C MET A 297 -10.22 -6.32 -1.47
N LEU A 298 -10.07 -5.85 -0.23
CA LEU A 298 -8.79 -5.57 0.41
C LEU A 298 -8.23 -6.76 1.23
N GLU A 299 -8.95 -7.89 1.33
CA GLU A 299 -8.47 -9.07 2.06
C GLU A 299 -7.09 -9.58 1.59
N PRO A 300 -6.75 -9.57 0.28
CA PRO A 300 -5.41 -9.97 -0.18
C PRO A 300 -4.27 -9.19 0.47
N LEU A 301 -4.48 -7.94 0.89
CA LEU A 301 -3.45 -7.10 1.51
C LEU A 301 -2.93 -7.63 2.85
N THR A 302 -3.62 -8.57 3.47
CA THR A 302 -3.14 -9.28 4.66
C THR A 302 -1.90 -10.14 4.40
N ARG A 303 -1.59 -10.45 3.12
CA ARG A 303 -0.60 -11.45 2.72
C ARG A 303 0.40 -10.98 1.68
N VAL A 304 0.17 -9.84 1.05
CA VAL A 304 1.03 -9.32 -0.02
C VAL A 304 1.75 -8.06 0.41
N SER A 305 2.86 -7.75 -0.25
CA SER A 305 3.68 -6.56 -0.04
C SER A 305 3.65 -5.59 -1.24
N ALA A 306 2.96 -5.94 -2.32
CA ALA A 306 2.82 -5.05 -3.47
C ALA A 306 1.40 -5.09 -4.07
N ILE A 307 0.94 -3.95 -4.54
CA ILE A 307 -0.27 -3.81 -5.36
C ILE A 307 0.18 -3.38 -6.75
N ILE A 308 -0.02 -4.24 -7.76
CA ILE A 308 0.39 -3.94 -9.14
C ILE A 308 -0.81 -4.22 -10.05
N THR A 309 -1.41 -3.16 -10.58
CA THR A 309 -2.60 -3.24 -11.43
C THR A 309 -2.30 -2.63 -12.80
N ASP A 310 -2.32 -3.44 -13.85
CA ASP A 310 -1.99 -3.02 -15.22
C ASP A 310 -3.20 -2.52 -16.02
N GLU A 311 -4.43 -2.70 -15.51
CA GLU A 311 -5.64 -2.15 -16.14
C GLU A 311 -6.61 -1.62 -15.10
N ASN A 312 -6.90 -0.34 -15.19
CA ASN A 312 -8.01 0.31 -14.49
C ASN A 312 -9.10 0.68 -15.48
N ASP A 313 -10.33 0.72 -15.00
CA ASP A 313 -11.47 1.10 -15.84
C ASP A 313 -11.40 2.59 -16.16
N THR A 314 -11.74 2.97 -17.42
CA THR A 314 -11.88 4.36 -17.83
C THR A 314 -13.10 5.00 -17.17
N GLY A 315 -13.08 6.32 -16.96
CA GLY A 315 -14.16 7.03 -16.29
C GLY A 315 -14.30 6.69 -14.80
N THR A 316 -13.26 6.09 -14.18
CA THR A 316 -13.28 5.76 -12.74
C THR A 316 -13.52 7.02 -11.91
N TYR A 317 -14.51 6.95 -10.99
CA TYR A 317 -14.76 7.96 -9.98
C TYR A 317 -14.42 7.40 -8.59
N LEU A 318 -13.52 8.07 -7.89
CA LEU A 318 -13.11 7.71 -6.52
C LEU A 318 -13.91 8.57 -5.53
N ASP A 319 -15.03 8.02 -5.05
CA ASP A 319 -15.92 8.69 -4.09
C ASP A 319 -15.32 8.65 -2.67
N ASP A 320 -14.79 7.50 -2.25
CA ASP A 320 -14.11 7.33 -0.96
C ASP A 320 -12.63 6.96 -1.15
N ALA A 321 -11.77 7.91 -0.87
CA ALA A 321 -10.31 7.73 -0.95
C ALA A 321 -9.68 7.43 0.43
N ALA A 322 -10.46 7.22 1.49
CA ALA A 322 -9.91 7.05 2.84
C ALA A 322 -9.02 5.81 2.95
N ALA A 323 -9.52 4.63 2.53
CA ALA A 323 -8.75 3.40 2.52
C ALA A 323 -7.52 3.51 1.60
N LEU A 324 -7.67 4.10 0.41
CA LEU A 324 -6.56 4.32 -0.52
C LEU A 324 -5.45 5.19 0.12
N LYS A 325 -5.82 6.29 0.79
CA LYS A 325 -4.85 7.15 1.50
C LYS A 325 -4.12 6.40 2.60
N SER A 326 -4.84 5.64 3.42
CA SER A 326 -4.26 4.84 4.50
C SER A 326 -3.29 3.78 3.97
N ILE A 327 -3.65 3.11 2.87
CA ILE A 327 -2.79 2.12 2.20
C ILE A 327 -1.50 2.76 1.69
N ILE A 328 -1.58 3.94 1.08
CA ILE A 328 -0.40 4.66 0.53
C ILE A 328 0.54 5.11 1.66
N THR A 329 0.01 5.57 2.78
CA THR A 329 0.83 6.08 3.91
C THR A 329 1.20 5.02 4.93
N GLY A 330 0.69 3.78 4.78
CA GLY A 330 0.88 2.74 5.78
C GLY A 330 0.20 3.06 7.12
N ASP A 331 -0.94 3.78 7.08
CA ASP A 331 -1.77 3.98 8.25
C ASP A 331 -2.69 2.77 8.47
N PRO A 332 -3.05 2.42 9.71
CA PRO A 332 -3.99 1.34 9.96
C PRO A 332 -5.37 1.60 9.35
N PHE A 333 -5.96 0.57 8.75
CA PHE A 333 -7.32 0.61 8.22
C PHE A 333 -8.02 -0.73 8.44
N LEU A 334 -9.35 -0.71 8.43
CA LEU A 334 -10.16 -1.91 8.64
C LEU A 334 -10.28 -2.71 7.35
N VAL A 335 -10.07 -4.03 7.45
CA VAL A 335 -10.24 -4.98 6.34
C VAL A 335 -11.34 -5.98 6.72
N ASP A 336 -12.43 -5.95 5.96
CA ASP A 336 -13.47 -6.97 6.07
C ASP A 336 -13.01 -8.29 5.44
N ARG A 337 -13.23 -9.39 6.15
CA ARG A 337 -12.85 -10.72 5.71
C ARG A 337 -14.07 -11.64 5.64
N LYS A 338 -14.21 -12.37 4.53
CA LYS A 338 -15.36 -13.27 4.36
C LYS A 338 -15.35 -14.36 5.42
N PHE A 339 -16.44 -14.48 6.19
CA PHE A 339 -16.62 -15.46 7.28
C PHE A 339 -15.58 -15.36 8.41
N LYS A 340 -15.01 -14.19 8.62
CA LYS A 340 -14.08 -13.89 9.71
C LYS A 340 -14.38 -12.50 10.27
N ASP A 341 -13.88 -12.22 11.47
CA ASP A 341 -13.92 -10.88 12.02
C ASP A 341 -13.08 -9.92 11.16
N ALA A 342 -13.54 -8.67 11.08
CA ALA A 342 -12.75 -7.59 10.47
C ALA A 342 -11.43 -7.43 11.22
N VAL A 343 -10.38 -7.08 10.52
CA VAL A 343 -9.04 -6.91 11.10
C VAL A 343 -8.52 -5.50 10.82
N SER A 344 -7.95 -4.85 11.83
CA SER A 344 -7.10 -3.70 11.60
C SER A 344 -5.82 -4.17 10.93
N LEU A 345 -5.52 -3.61 9.77
CA LEU A 345 -4.35 -3.95 8.97
C LEU A 345 -3.53 -2.69 8.71
N LYS A 346 -2.22 -2.80 8.86
CA LYS A 346 -1.26 -1.87 8.28
C LYS A 346 -0.65 -2.52 7.06
N PHE A 347 -0.88 -1.93 5.89
CA PHE A 347 -0.24 -2.39 4.66
C PHE A 347 1.20 -1.87 4.60
N ASN A 348 2.15 -2.78 4.67
CA ASN A 348 3.55 -2.50 4.37
C ASN A 348 3.80 -2.91 2.92
N GLY A 349 4.02 -1.92 2.06
CA GLY A 349 4.21 -2.22 0.65
C GLY A 349 4.09 -0.99 -0.25
N PHE A 350 4.23 -1.22 -1.55
CA PHE A 350 4.14 -0.18 -2.56
C PHE A 350 3.03 -0.48 -3.58
N MET A 351 2.48 0.57 -4.18
CA MET A 351 1.39 0.44 -5.14
C MET A 351 1.74 1.07 -6.49
N ILE A 352 1.59 0.28 -7.55
CA ILE A 352 1.65 0.71 -8.95
C ILE A 352 0.29 0.51 -9.61
N GLN A 353 -0.25 1.55 -10.23
CA GLN A 353 -1.50 1.54 -10.97
C GLN A 353 -1.24 1.99 -12.41
N CYS A 354 -1.69 1.23 -13.42
CA CYS A 354 -1.71 1.71 -14.79
C CYS A 354 -3.06 2.34 -15.09
N ILE A 355 -3.03 3.54 -15.63
CA ILE A 355 -4.22 4.29 -16.00
C ILE A 355 -4.10 4.80 -17.46
N ASN A 356 -5.20 4.77 -18.20
CA ASN A 356 -5.29 5.32 -19.54
C ASN A 356 -6.05 6.65 -19.56
N GLU A 357 -6.76 6.92 -18.49
CA GLU A 357 -7.49 8.15 -18.24
C GLU A 357 -7.31 8.54 -16.77
N LEU A 358 -7.17 9.82 -16.51
CA LEU A 358 -7.08 10.34 -15.14
C LEU A 358 -8.44 10.17 -14.45
N PRO A 359 -8.49 9.45 -13.30
CA PRO A 359 -9.76 9.23 -12.61
C PRO A 359 -10.27 10.52 -11.98
N LYS A 360 -11.60 10.64 -11.86
CA LYS A 360 -12.20 11.75 -11.11
C LYS A 360 -12.13 11.46 -9.61
N LEU A 361 -11.56 12.42 -8.85
CA LEU A 361 -11.43 12.33 -7.40
C LEU A 361 -12.47 13.22 -6.73
N ARG A 362 -13.21 12.67 -5.75
CA ARG A 362 -14.05 13.49 -4.87
C ARG A 362 -13.20 14.30 -3.88
N ASP A 363 -12.12 13.70 -3.37
CA ASP A 363 -11.17 14.38 -2.50
C ASP A 363 -10.17 15.18 -3.34
N LYS A 364 -10.43 16.48 -3.48
CA LYS A 364 -9.61 17.45 -4.23
C LYS A 364 -8.53 18.11 -3.35
N THR A 365 -8.31 17.61 -2.13
CA THR A 365 -7.35 18.21 -1.21
C THR A 365 -5.91 17.84 -1.56
N ASP A 366 -4.95 18.69 -1.22
CA ASP A 366 -3.51 18.38 -1.33
C ASP A 366 -3.13 17.11 -0.56
N SER A 367 -3.91 16.74 0.44
CA SER A 367 -3.74 15.48 1.17
C SER A 367 -3.77 14.27 0.24
N MET A 368 -4.61 14.26 -0.80
CA MET A 368 -4.64 13.17 -1.80
C MET A 368 -3.50 13.32 -2.81
N TYR A 369 -3.35 14.48 -3.41
CA TYR A 369 -2.41 14.71 -4.51
C TYR A 369 -0.95 14.51 -4.13
N ARG A 370 -0.53 14.92 -2.93
CA ARG A 370 0.84 14.72 -2.44
C ARG A 370 1.24 13.24 -2.30
N ARG A 371 0.26 12.33 -2.31
CA ARG A 371 0.47 10.88 -2.27
C ARG A 371 0.59 10.23 -3.65
N LEU A 372 0.31 10.99 -4.69
CA LEU A 372 0.32 10.50 -6.06
C LEU A 372 1.62 10.86 -6.75
N LEU A 373 2.20 9.90 -7.43
CA LEU A 373 3.31 10.07 -8.35
C LEU A 373 2.80 9.64 -9.73
N VAL A 374 2.33 10.61 -10.51
CA VAL A 374 1.78 10.35 -11.85
C VAL A 374 2.92 10.36 -12.84
N VAL A 375 3.23 9.20 -13.41
CA VAL A 375 4.40 8.98 -14.28
C VAL A 375 3.95 8.94 -15.73
N PRO A 376 4.38 9.87 -16.59
CA PRO A 376 4.02 9.87 -18.00
C PRO A 376 4.76 8.76 -18.76
N MET A 377 4.00 7.89 -19.45
CA MET A 377 4.52 6.84 -20.33
C MET A 377 4.22 7.22 -21.79
N ASN A 378 4.98 8.18 -22.34
CA ASN A 378 4.66 8.86 -23.60
C ASN A 378 5.22 8.14 -24.85
N LYS A 379 6.05 7.10 -24.67
CA LYS A 379 6.57 6.30 -25.79
C LYS A 379 5.46 5.50 -26.46
N SER A 380 5.63 5.23 -27.76
CA SER A 380 4.79 4.31 -28.51
C SER A 380 5.64 3.24 -29.18
N PHE A 381 5.27 2.01 -28.93
CA PHE A 381 5.90 0.83 -29.55
C PHE A 381 4.98 0.21 -30.62
N GLU A 382 3.94 0.92 -31.05
CA GLU A 382 3.01 0.44 -32.08
C GLU A 382 3.75 0.08 -33.38
N GLY A 383 3.50 -1.13 -33.88
CA GLY A 383 4.17 -1.68 -35.05
C GLY A 383 5.62 -2.15 -34.82
N ARG A 384 6.13 -2.04 -33.58
CA ARG A 384 7.46 -2.50 -33.16
C ARG A 384 7.40 -3.35 -31.89
N GLU A 385 6.23 -3.94 -31.60
CA GLU A 385 6.01 -4.74 -30.42
C GLU A 385 6.82 -6.04 -30.49
N ARG A 386 7.64 -6.27 -29.47
CA ARG A 386 8.39 -7.50 -29.25
C ARG A 386 7.72 -8.29 -28.13
N LYS A 387 6.75 -9.12 -28.48
CA LYS A 387 5.93 -9.86 -27.50
C LYS A 387 6.75 -10.80 -26.62
N TYR A 388 7.85 -11.33 -27.14
CA TYR A 388 8.76 -12.21 -26.41
C TYR A 388 9.43 -11.52 -25.22
N ILE A 389 9.59 -10.17 -25.23
CA ILE A 389 10.10 -9.44 -24.06
C ILE A 389 9.21 -9.71 -22.86
N LYS A 390 7.89 -9.52 -23.01
CA LYS A 390 6.92 -9.71 -21.94
C LYS A 390 6.70 -11.19 -21.59
N SER A 391 6.65 -12.08 -22.59
CA SER A 391 6.30 -13.49 -22.37
C SER A 391 7.47 -14.37 -21.95
N ASP A 392 8.72 -13.96 -22.23
CA ASP A 392 9.93 -14.75 -21.95
C ASP A 392 10.99 -13.92 -21.20
N TYR A 393 11.60 -12.90 -21.85
CA TYR A 393 12.83 -12.28 -21.38
C TYR A 393 12.74 -11.69 -19.96
N LEU A 394 11.63 -11.01 -19.63
CA LEU A 394 11.40 -10.42 -18.29
C LEU A 394 11.13 -11.48 -17.20
N ASN A 395 11.00 -12.75 -17.56
CA ASN A 395 10.82 -13.85 -16.62
C ASN A 395 12.09 -14.70 -16.46
N ARG A 396 13.15 -14.40 -17.23
CA ARG A 396 14.40 -15.14 -17.15
C ARG A 396 15.11 -14.84 -15.86
N ARG A 397 15.69 -15.88 -15.28
CA ARG A 397 16.32 -15.81 -13.97
C ARG A 397 17.48 -14.81 -13.93
N ASP A 398 18.37 -14.85 -14.92
CA ASP A 398 19.53 -13.98 -15.03
C ASP A 398 19.15 -12.49 -15.18
N VAL A 399 18.05 -12.20 -15.92
CA VAL A 399 17.49 -10.85 -16.02
C VAL A 399 16.97 -10.35 -14.69
N LEU A 400 16.21 -11.19 -13.98
CA LEU A 400 15.64 -10.83 -12.66
C LEU A 400 16.72 -10.69 -11.59
N GLU A 401 17.74 -11.56 -11.60
CA GLU A 401 18.90 -11.47 -10.70
C GLU A 401 19.68 -10.15 -10.91
N TYR A 402 19.90 -9.76 -12.18
CA TYR A 402 20.51 -8.46 -12.48
C TYR A 402 19.65 -7.29 -12.01
N VAL A 403 18.33 -7.31 -12.31
CA VAL A 403 17.42 -6.24 -11.88
C VAL A 403 17.43 -6.11 -10.35
N LEU A 404 17.38 -7.24 -9.63
CA LEU A 404 17.43 -7.26 -8.17
C LEU A 404 18.74 -6.67 -7.64
N TYR A 405 19.89 -7.09 -8.20
CA TYR A 405 21.19 -6.55 -7.86
C TYR A 405 21.26 -5.05 -8.11
N HIS A 406 20.84 -4.60 -9.29
CA HIS A 406 20.88 -3.18 -9.66
C HIS A 406 20.10 -2.30 -8.67
N VAL A 407 18.87 -2.68 -8.32
CA VAL A 407 18.01 -1.86 -7.45
C VAL A 407 18.34 -1.97 -5.97
N LEU A 408 19.08 -3.01 -5.53
CA LEU A 408 19.46 -3.17 -4.13
C LEU A 408 20.90 -2.75 -3.83
N ALA A 409 21.85 -3.05 -4.72
CA ALA A 409 23.27 -2.85 -4.47
C ALA A 409 23.82 -1.57 -5.12
N GLU A 410 23.43 -1.26 -6.36
CA GLU A 410 24.01 -0.14 -7.11
C GLU A 410 23.32 1.20 -6.82
N THR A 411 22.20 1.21 -6.09
CA THR A 411 21.45 2.41 -5.75
C THR A 411 21.34 2.60 -4.25
N ASP A 412 21.21 3.85 -3.80
CA ASP A 412 20.98 4.17 -2.38
C ASP A 412 19.96 5.31 -2.25
N TYR A 413 18.72 4.96 -1.84
CA TYR A 413 17.62 5.91 -1.70
C TYR A 413 16.55 5.39 -0.73
N TYR A 414 15.91 6.31 -0.01
CA TYR A 414 14.77 6.07 0.88
C TYR A 414 13.59 6.97 0.54
N GLU A 415 13.72 7.79 -0.51
CA GLU A 415 12.67 8.62 -1.08
C GLU A 415 12.67 8.46 -2.60
N LEU A 416 11.52 8.63 -3.22
CA LEU A 416 11.37 8.56 -4.67
C LEU A 416 11.59 9.93 -5.28
N ASP A 417 12.30 9.99 -6.39
CA ASP A 417 12.44 11.20 -7.18
C ASP A 417 11.06 11.65 -7.70
N GLU A 418 10.92 12.95 -7.86
CA GLU A 418 9.77 13.56 -8.52
C GLU A 418 10.24 14.33 -9.77
N PRO A 419 10.44 13.66 -10.92
CA PRO A 419 10.82 14.31 -12.16
C PRO A 419 9.92 15.48 -12.52
N LYS A 420 10.46 16.46 -13.25
CA LYS A 420 9.69 17.63 -13.69
C LYS A 420 8.43 17.21 -14.46
N ALA A 421 8.56 16.22 -15.36
CA ALA A 421 7.44 15.69 -16.13
C ALA A 421 6.30 15.11 -15.24
N CYS A 422 6.65 14.46 -14.11
CA CYS A 422 5.67 13.95 -13.16
C CYS A 422 4.95 15.08 -12.41
N ARG A 423 5.69 16.12 -12.00
CA ARG A 423 5.11 17.29 -11.31
C ARG A 423 4.15 18.08 -12.22
N GLU A 424 4.53 18.29 -13.48
CA GLU A 424 3.71 18.97 -14.48
C GLU A 424 2.41 18.17 -14.73
N LEU A 425 2.52 16.85 -14.96
CA LEU A 425 1.36 15.99 -15.16
C LEU A 425 0.45 15.93 -13.92
N LEU A 426 1.02 15.98 -12.72
CA LEU A 426 0.22 16.05 -11.48
C LEU A 426 -0.51 17.41 -11.36
N ALA A 427 0.11 18.50 -11.80
CA ALA A 427 -0.54 19.81 -11.85
C ALA A 427 -1.71 19.83 -12.85
N ASP A 428 -1.53 19.26 -14.05
CA ASP A 428 -2.60 19.07 -15.03
C ASP A 428 -3.73 18.21 -14.46
N PHE A 429 -3.39 17.16 -13.71
CA PHE A 429 -4.38 16.30 -13.06
C PHE A 429 -5.17 17.03 -11.98
N LYS A 430 -4.52 17.89 -11.18
CA LYS A 430 -5.22 18.77 -10.24
C LYS A 430 -6.21 19.67 -10.97
N GLY A 431 -5.77 20.34 -12.05
CA GLY A 431 -6.62 21.17 -12.87
C GLY A 431 -7.81 20.40 -13.47
N TYR A 432 -7.59 19.22 -14.03
CA TYR A 432 -8.64 18.38 -14.59
C TYR A 432 -9.72 18.00 -13.56
N ASN A 433 -9.34 17.77 -12.31
CA ASN A 433 -10.28 17.40 -11.24
C ASN A 433 -10.94 18.59 -10.56
N ASP A 434 -10.38 19.78 -10.70
CA ASP A 434 -10.84 20.98 -10.02
C ASP A 434 -11.13 22.10 -11.00
N ALA A 435 -12.29 21.99 -11.65
CA ALA A 435 -12.78 23.02 -12.55
C ALA A 435 -12.93 24.40 -11.88
N VAL A 436 -13.14 24.45 -10.56
CA VAL A 436 -13.18 25.71 -9.80
C VAL A 436 -11.80 26.32 -9.70
N ARG A 437 -10.78 25.53 -9.42
CA ARG A 437 -9.37 25.98 -9.39
C ARG A 437 -8.94 26.51 -10.76
N GLN A 438 -9.16 25.73 -11.82
CA GLN A 438 -8.83 26.13 -13.19
C GLN A 438 -9.51 27.44 -13.59
N PHE A 439 -10.81 27.56 -13.27
CA PHE A 439 -11.56 28.78 -13.48
C PHE A 439 -10.93 29.99 -12.76
N LEU A 440 -10.54 29.82 -11.50
CA LEU A 440 -9.91 30.91 -10.71
C LEU A 440 -8.54 31.29 -11.29
N GLU A 441 -7.71 30.32 -11.68
CA GLU A 441 -6.40 30.53 -12.31
C GLU A 441 -6.53 31.30 -13.63
N ASP A 442 -7.56 31.00 -14.45
CA ASP A 442 -7.81 31.65 -15.73
C ASP A 442 -8.38 33.06 -15.57
N VAL A 443 -9.25 33.26 -14.58
CA VAL A 443 -10.11 34.44 -14.52
C VAL A 443 -9.62 35.51 -13.55
N LEU A 444 -9.05 35.14 -12.40
CA LEU A 444 -8.63 36.15 -11.41
C LEU A 444 -7.54 37.10 -11.91
N PRO A 445 -6.55 36.67 -12.73
CA PRO A 445 -5.55 37.58 -13.29
C PRO A 445 -6.13 38.62 -14.24
N GLU A 446 -7.22 38.30 -14.95
CA GLU A 446 -7.88 39.13 -15.95
C GLU A 446 -8.94 40.06 -15.37
N ALA A 447 -9.33 39.86 -14.10
CA ALA A 447 -10.37 40.64 -13.46
C ALA A 447 -9.92 42.10 -13.26
N SER A 448 -10.74 43.02 -13.69
CA SER A 448 -10.49 44.47 -13.51
C SER A 448 -11.04 44.98 -12.18
N TRP A 449 -12.17 44.48 -11.70
CA TRP A 449 -12.73 44.88 -10.42
C TRP A 449 -11.88 44.39 -9.24
N ASP A 450 -11.82 45.16 -8.16
CA ASP A 450 -11.19 44.76 -6.91
C ASP A 450 -12.11 44.01 -5.95
N LEU A 451 -13.40 43.99 -6.23
CA LEU A 451 -14.42 43.21 -5.51
C LEU A 451 -15.19 42.36 -6.50
N LEU A 452 -15.08 41.03 -6.38
CA LEU A 452 -15.80 40.06 -7.22
C LEU A 452 -16.91 39.41 -6.40
N PRO A 453 -18.18 39.81 -6.61
CA PRO A 453 -19.34 39.24 -5.91
C PRO A 453 -19.49 37.72 -6.16
N TRP A 454 -19.87 36.94 -5.13
CA TRP A 454 -20.13 35.49 -5.29
C TRP A 454 -21.12 35.17 -6.41
N GLN A 455 -22.10 36.04 -6.68
CA GLN A 455 -23.03 35.83 -7.77
C GLN A 455 -22.35 36.05 -9.12
N PHE A 456 -21.53 37.11 -9.25
CA PHE A 456 -20.76 37.40 -10.47
C PHE A 456 -19.80 36.24 -10.80
N LEU A 457 -18.98 35.82 -9.81
CA LEU A 457 -18.04 34.71 -9.96
C LEU A 457 -18.75 33.43 -10.38
N TYR A 458 -19.90 33.12 -9.80
CA TYR A 458 -20.65 31.93 -10.14
C TYR A 458 -21.27 31.99 -11.54
N ASP A 459 -21.81 33.13 -11.94
CA ASP A 459 -22.37 33.32 -13.28
C ASP A 459 -21.26 33.24 -14.35
N LEU A 460 -20.10 33.82 -14.04
CA LEU A 460 -18.90 33.75 -14.86
C LEU A 460 -18.37 32.31 -14.96
N TYR A 461 -18.27 31.58 -13.83
CA TYR A 461 -17.90 30.17 -13.78
C TYR A 461 -18.78 29.28 -14.67
N ARG A 462 -20.09 29.52 -14.66
CA ARG A 462 -21.01 28.78 -15.54
C ARG A 462 -20.69 29.01 -17.02
N ARG A 463 -20.40 30.28 -17.41
CA ARG A 463 -20.03 30.63 -18.79
C ARG A 463 -18.68 30.09 -19.19
N TRP A 464 -17.72 30.13 -18.26
CA TRP A 464 -16.41 29.51 -18.43
C TRP A 464 -16.57 28.00 -18.65
N MET A 465 -17.37 27.31 -17.87
CA MET A 465 -17.66 25.88 -18.02
C MET A 465 -18.30 25.57 -19.39
N GLU A 466 -19.25 26.37 -19.85
CA GLU A 466 -19.87 26.20 -21.18
C GLU A 466 -18.81 26.31 -22.30
N ARG A 467 -17.79 27.13 -22.13
CA ARG A 467 -16.75 27.39 -23.14
C ARG A 467 -15.62 26.36 -23.10
N PHE A 468 -15.10 26.05 -21.92
CA PHE A 468 -13.86 25.26 -21.75
C PHE A 468 -14.10 23.82 -21.27
N ASN A 469 -15.23 23.53 -20.67
CA ASN A 469 -15.60 22.19 -20.21
C ASN A 469 -17.06 21.86 -20.54
N PRO A 470 -17.46 21.85 -21.84
CA PRO A 470 -18.86 21.73 -22.26
C PRO A 470 -19.50 20.39 -21.88
N SER A 471 -18.71 19.34 -21.64
CA SER A 471 -19.21 18.03 -21.14
C SER A 471 -19.35 17.98 -19.62
N GLY A 472 -18.76 18.92 -18.90
CA GLY A 472 -18.86 19.05 -17.45
C GLY A 472 -20.20 19.67 -17.02
N ARG A 473 -20.65 19.32 -15.83
CA ARG A 473 -21.79 20.00 -15.19
C ARG A 473 -21.26 20.96 -14.14
N PRO A 474 -21.60 22.27 -14.21
CA PRO A 474 -21.21 23.21 -13.17
C PRO A 474 -21.85 22.80 -11.83
N GLU A 475 -21.07 22.92 -10.78
CA GLU A 475 -21.53 22.67 -9.41
C GLU A 475 -22.64 23.68 -9.01
N SER A 476 -23.36 23.37 -7.92
CA SER A 476 -24.28 24.36 -7.37
C SER A 476 -23.51 25.57 -6.83
N LYS A 477 -24.14 26.74 -6.79
CA LYS A 477 -23.51 27.96 -6.27
C LYS A 477 -22.94 27.78 -4.86
N ASN A 478 -23.63 27.03 -3.99
CA ASN A 478 -23.18 26.82 -2.63
C ASN A 478 -21.93 25.91 -2.58
N ALA A 479 -21.85 24.89 -3.45
CA ALA A 479 -20.67 24.05 -3.60
C ALA A 479 -19.50 24.85 -4.16
N PHE A 480 -19.71 25.61 -5.24
CA PHE A 480 -18.73 26.52 -5.84
C PHE A 480 -18.13 27.48 -4.79
N VAL A 481 -18.96 28.20 -4.03
CA VAL A 481 -18.49 29.13 -2.99
C VAL A 481 -17.70 28.41 -1.90
N LYS A 482 -18.11 27.19 -1.53
CA LYS A 482 -17.38 26.36 -0.57
C LYS A 482 -16.00 25.98 -1.10
N ASP A 483 -15.93 25.56 -2.37
CA ASP A 483 -14.67 25.14 -3.00
C ASP A 483 -13.71 26.33 -3.16
N VAL A 484 -14.21 27.52 -3.58
CA VAL A 484 -13.39 28.74 -3.62
C VAL A 484 -12.81 29.08 -2.24
N LYS A 485 -13.59 28.95 -1.16
CA LYS A 485 -13.11 29.19 0.22
C LYS A 485 -12.05 28.17 0.67
N LEU A 486 -12.11 26.92 0.20
CA LEU A 486 -11.08 25.93 0.49
C LEU A 486 -9.75 26.24 -0.22
N LEU A 487 -9.80 27.00 -1.31
CA LEU A 487 -8.64 27.43 -2.07
C LEU A 487 -8.07 28.80 -1.61
N GLU A 488 -8.59 29.38 -0.51
CA GLU A 488 -8.24 30.75 -0.06
C GLU A 488 -6.72 30.97 0.07
N ALA A 489 -5.97 29.97 0.54
CA ALA A 489 -4.50 30.07 0.66
C ALA A 489 -3.76 30.14 -0.72
N GLU A 490 -4.45 29.82 -1.80
CA GLU A 490 -3.89 29.76 -3.16
C GLU A 490 -4.36 30.93 -4.04
N LEU A 491 -5.27 31.78 -3.54
CA LEU A 491 -5.86 32.90 -4.30
C LEU A 491 -4.91 34.08 -4.55
N GLY A 492 -3.67 34.03 -4.05
CA GLY A 492 -2.66 35.07 -4.23
C GLY A 492 -3.05 36.39 -3.58
N GLU A 493 -3.36 37.41 -4.40
CA GLU A 493 -3.76 38.74 -3.94
C GLU A 493 -5.24 38.86 -3.53
N TRP A 494 -6.01 37.76 -3.63
CA TRP A 494 -7.44 37.78 -3.33
C TRP A 494 -7.76 37.14 -1.98
N GLU A 495 -8.66 37.77 -1.25
CA GLU A 495 -9.12 37.32 0.08
C GLU A 495 -10.64 37.11 0.08
N VAL A 496 -11.11 36.10 0.84
CA VAL A 496 -12.55 35.88 1.06
C VAL A 496 -13.08 36.96 2.01
N THR A 497 -14.10 37.70 1.58
CA THR A 497 -14.69 38.73 2.46
C THR A 497 -15.45 38.09 3.61
N PRO A 498 -15.10 38.37 4.90
CA PRO A 498 -15.85 37.85 6.04
C PRO A 498 -17.23 38.52 6.19
N ASN A 499 -17.34 39.76 5.73
CA ASN A 499 -18.54 40.59 5.78
C ASN A 499 -18.80 41.26 4.42
N THR A 500 -20.01 41.82 4.25
CA THR A 500 -20.32 42.58 3.02
C THR A 500 -19.45 43.83 2.88
N VAL A 501 -18.88 44.02 1.72
CA VAL A 501 -17.99 45.13 1.35
C VAL A 501 -18.74 46.08 0.40
N ARG A 502 -18.49 47.42 0.50
CA ARG A 502 -19.05 48.41 -0.40
C ARG A 502 -18.49 48.26 -1.80
N SER A 503 -19.34 48.36 -2.84
CA SER A 503 -18.93 48.30 -4.24
C SER A 503 -18.22 49.56 -4.72
N ALA A 504 -18.54 50.73 -4.14
CA ALA A 504 -17.91 52.01 -4.49
C ALA A 504 -16.39 51.96 -4.31
N ASN A 505 -15.65 52.54 -5.25
CA ASN A 505 -14.17 52.52 -5.35
C ASN A 505 -13.55 51.14 -5.57
N LYS A 506 -14.36 50.13 -5.92
CA LYS A 506 -13.88 48.74 -6.18
C LYS A 506 -14.46 48.14 -7.45
N MET A 507 -15.59 48.69 -7.93
CA MET A 507 -16.35 48.22 -9.10
C MET A 507 -16.83 49.38 -9.94
N ASP A 508 -16.27 50.59 -9.82
CA ASP A 508 -16.74 51.81 -10.47
C ASP A 508 -16.21 51.96 -11.91
N TRP A 509 -15.61 50.95 -12.47
CA TRP A 509 -15.09 50.89 -13.86
C TRP A 509 -15.54 49.64 -14.60
N PRO A 510 -15.41 49.60 -15.93
CA PRO A 510 -15.83 48.46 -16.73
C PRO A 510 -15.11 47.15 -16.31
N GLU A 511 -15.85 46.03 -16.27
CA GLU A 511 -15.31 44.70 -16.10
C GLU A 511 -15.31 43.95 -17.46
N PRO A 512 -14.15 43.81 -18.13
CA PRO A 512 -14.06 43.18 -19.44
C PRO A 512 -14.57 41.74 -19.48
N LEU A 513 -14.43 40.99 -18.39
CA LEU A 513 -14.89 39.59 -18.29
C LEU A 513 -16.40 39.46 -18.56
N ILE A 514 -17.21 40.51 -18.30
CA ILE A 514 -18.65 40.53 -18.60
C ILE A 514 -18.90 40.31 -20.09
N LEU A 515 -18.12 40.96 -20.94
CA LEU A 515 -18.26 40.86 -22.40
C LEU A 515 -17.56 39.62 -22.92
N GLU A 516 -16.35 39.33 -22.45
CA GLU A 516 -15.56 38.20 -22.89
C GLU A 516 -16.29 36.87 -22.72
N TYR A 517 -16.97 36.67 -21.59
CA TYR A 517 -17.73 35.47 -21.29
C TYR A 517 -19.24 35.62 -21.55
N SER A 518 -19.65 36.75 -22.10
CA SER A 518 -21.09 37.04 -22.42
C SER A 518 -21.99 36.84 -21.20
N VAL A 519 -21.60 37.36 -20.05
CA VAL A 519 -22.37 37.25 -18.79
C VAL A 519 -23.52 38.27 -18.80
N ARG A 520 -24.60 37.92 -19.51
CA ARG A 520 -25.74 38.83 -19.79
C ARG A 520 -26.37 39.40 -18.53
N GLU A 521 -26.37 38.67 -17.45
CA GLU A 521 -26.94 39.04 -16.16
C GLU A 521 -26.20 40.23 -15.52
N TRP A 522 -24.99 40.52 -15.98
CA TRP A 522 -24.13 41.59 -15.52
C TRP A 522 -23.83 42.64 -16.58
N MET A 523 -24.55 42.66 -17.70
CA MET A 523 -24.50 43.73 -18.69
C MET A 523 -25.41 44.87 -18.29
N ASN A 524 -25.03 46.11 -18.65
CA ASN A 524 -25.87 47.28 -18.46
C ASN A 524 -27.06 47.28 -19.45
N MET A 525 -28.19 46.76 -19.00
CA MET A 525 -29.41 46.61 -19.81
C MET A 525 -30.10 47.94 -20.12
N ALA A 526 -29.81 49.02 -19.39
CA ALA A 526 -30.35 50.35 -19.65
C ALA A 526 -29.64 51.06 -20.81
N TYR A 527 -28.37 50.68 -21.07
CA TYR A 527 -27.60 51.28 -22.15
C TYR A 527 -27.96 50.66 -23.51
N ARG A 528 -28.32 51.53 -24.50
CA ARG A 528 -28.76 51.12 -25.84
C ARG A 528 -27.69 51.29 -26.91
N GLY A 529 -26.52 51.83 -26.58
CA GLY A 529 -25.40 52.03 -27.49
C GLY A 529 -24.49 50.80 -27.64
N SER A 530 -23.46 50.93 -28.43
CA SER A 530 -22.50 49.87 -28.75
C SER A 530 -21.13 50.03 -28.04
N ASP A 531 -20.99 50.95 -27.10
CA ASP A 531 -19.77 51.17 -26.36
C ASP A 531 -19.53 50.01 -25.39
N PRO A 532 -18.49 49.16 -25.60
CA PRO A 532 -18.19 48.01 -24.74
C PRO A 532 -17.97 48.41 -23.27
N GLY A 533 -17.29 49.53 -23.01
CA GLY A 533 -17.07 49.99 -21.65
C GLY A 533 -18.34 50.27 -20.89
N ARG A 534 -19.34 50.85 -21.53
CA ARG A 534 -20.64 51.12 -20.90
C ARG A 534 -21.54 49.89 -20.78
N ILE A 535 -21.40 48.92 -21.70
CA ILE A 535 -22.12 47.64 -21.60
C ILE A 535 -21.61 46.85 -20.40
N ALA A 536 -20.30 46.90 -20.12
CA ALA A 536 -19.63 46.19 -19.02
C ALA A 536 -19.67 46.93 -17.65
N MET A 537 -20.59 47.89 -17.50
CA MET A 537 -20.85 48.63 -16.25
C MET A 537 -22.32 48.41 -15.80
N PRO A 538 -22.62 47.34 -15.08
CA PRO A 538 -23.98 47.05 -14.60
C PRO A 538 -24.43 48.03 -13.49
N ASP A 539 -25.72 48.04 -13.19
CA ASP A 539 -26.25 48.64 -11.98
C ASP A 539 -25.86 47.79 -10.78
N LEU A 540 -25.06 48.35 -9.87
CA LEU A 540 -24.51 47.65 -8.73
C LEU A 540 -25.33 47.86 -7.46
N LYS A 541 -25.38 46.84 -6.60
CA LYS A 541 -25.85 46.99 -5.23
C LYS A 541 -24.79 47.73 -4.40
N GLU A 542 -25.22 48.38 -3.34
CA GLU A 542 -24.30 49.11 -2.47
C GLU A 542 -23.22 48.20 -1.83
N ARG A 543 -23.53 46.94 -1.55
CA ARG A 543 -22.62 45.99 -0.83
C ARG A 543 -22.74 44.57 -1.36
N TYR A 544 -21.59 43.87 -1.37
CA TYR A 544 -21.50 42.48 -1.78
C TYR A 544 -20.63 41.66 -0.85
N LEU A 545 -20.82 40.34 -0.82
CA LEU A 545 -19.87 39.32 -0.35
C LEU A 545 -19.22 38.69 -1.55
N GLY A 546 -17.92 38.43 -1.49
CA GLY A 546 -17.17 37.84 -2.59
C GLY A 546 -15.69 37.70 -2.30
N LEU A 547 -14.87 37.85 -3.35
CA LEU A 547 -13.42 37.99 -3.26
C LEU A 547 -13.06 39.49 -3.31
N LEU A 548 -12.09 39.89 -2.47
CA LEU A 548 -11.55 41.24 -2.43
C LEU A 548 -10.06 41.19 -2.74
N ARG A 549 -9.59 42.02 -3.67
CA ARG A 549 -8.17 42.14 -4.00
C ARG A 549 -7.44 42.94 -2.94
N ASN A 550 -6.29 42.47 -2.47
CA ASN A 550 -5.46 43.13 -1.49
C ASN A 550 -3.97 43.01 -1.88
N PRO A 551 -3.25 44.11 -2.20
CA PRO A 551 -3.73 45.49 -2.26
C PRO A 551 -4.63 45.79 -3.48
N PRO A 552 -5.51 46.80 -3.42
CA PRO A 552 -6.34 47.22 -4.54
C PRO A 552 -5.50 47.72 -5.73
N HIS A 553 -5.98 47.53 -6.98
CA HIS A 553 -5.31 47.93 -8.21
C HIS A 553 -4.90 49.42 -8.25
N GLY A 554 -5.63 50.29 -7.53
CA GLY A 554 -5.34 51.71 -7.45
C GLY A 554 -4.23 52.16 -6.49
N ALA A 555 -3.70 51.24 -5.66
CA ALA A 555 -2.74 51.62 -4.62
C ALA A 555 -1.27 51.77 -5.11
N THR A 556 -0.95 51.30 -6.30
CA THR A 556 0.41 51.32 -6.84
C THR A 556 0.77 52.49 -7.78
N ASN A 557 -0.18 53.39 -8.12
CA ASN A 557 0.02 54.47 -9.11
C ASN A 557 -0.37 55.87 -8.59
N HIS A 558 -0.01 56.27 -7.37
CA HIS A 558 0.12 57.68 -7.03
C HIS A 558 1.55 57.99 -6.59
N PRO A 559 2.37 58.60 -7.46
CA PRO A 559 3.54 59.29 -6.98
C PRO A 559 3.04 60.48 -6.13
N ALA A 560 3.47 60.54 -4.88
CA ALA A 560 3.22 61.67 -4.00
C ALA A 560 3.58 62.96 -4.72
N SER A 561 2.58 63.78 -5.07
CA SER A 561 2.80 65.16 -5.53
C SER A 561 3.44 65.91 -4.38
N GLY A 562 4.75 66.15 -4.51
CA GLY A 562 5.51 66.98 -3.61
C GLY A 562 4.88 68.36 -3.50
N ALA A 563 4.53 68.76 -2.31
CA ALA A 563 4.29 70.15 -1.98
C ALA A 563 5.61 70.94 -2.15
N ALA A 564 5.69 71.71 -3.22
CA ALA A 564 6.63 72.82 -3.30
C ALA A 564 6.10 73.94 -2.39
N GLY A 565 6.68 74.04 -1.22
CA GLY A 565 6.61 75.26 -0.39
C GLY A 565 7.65 76.25 -0.86
N ALA A 566 7.20 77.36 -1.38
CA ALA A 566 7.99 78.55 -1.53
C ALA A 566 8.28 79.14 -0.17
N ASN A 567 9.48 79.58 0.05
CA ASN A 567 9.79 80.93 0.49
C ASN A 567 11.27 81.10 0.74
N ASP A 568 11.74 82.25 0.16
CA ASP A 568 12.94 83.13 0.35
C ASP A 568 14.33 82.52 0.24
#